data_b613cac88d21bf89a08065c679766d21
#
_entry.id   b613cac88d21bf89a08065c679766d21
#
_cell.length_a   1.000
_cell.length_b   1.000
_cell.length_c   1.000
_cell.angle_alpha   90.00
_cell.angle_beta   90.00
_cell.angle_gamma   90.00
#
_symmetry.space_group_name_H-M   'P 1'
#
loop_
_entity.id
_entity.type
_entity.pdbx_description
1 polymer ?
#
loop_
_entity_poly.entity_id
_entity_poly.type
_entity_poly.pdbx_seq_one_letter_code
_entity_poly.pdbx_strand_id
1 'polypeptide(L)'
;MFRFENPIYLYLLVLIPILALIRFYVISKRRKKLKKFGDPELLKALMPDVSRFRPEVKFWLLMAALALLIVMLARPQMGTKISREKRNGIEAMIAVHISNSMKAEDVVPSRLDKSKMLIERMVDNFTNDKVGLVVFAGDAFIQLPITSDYVSAKMFLQNTDPSLIATQGTNIAEAINISMNSFTQQEKIGRAIIVITDGEDHEGGAVEAAQAALKKGMRVFVLGVGSTKGSPIPDGEGGYMKDNSGQEVMSALNEQMCKDLAKAGGGAYIHVDNTNAAQEQLNDELTKLQKGELSSVVYSEYDEQFQAFGILVLLLLIIEVCVLESRNPLLKNVKLFKRK
;
A
#
# COMPACT_ATOMS: atom_id res chain seq x y z
N MET A 1 -19.84 -8.11 -2.12
CA MET A 1 -19.95 -9.39 -2.84
C MET A 1 -19.63 -10.49 -1.83
N PHE A 2 -20.39 -11.60 -1.79
CA PHE A 2 -20.11 -12.73 -0.89
C PHE A 2 -19.21 -13.75 -1.61
N ARG A 3 -18.14 -14.19 -0.97
CA ARG A 3 -17.28 -15.24 -1.49
C ARG A 3 -16.65 -16.05 -0.35
N PHE A 4 -16.15 -17.25 -0.67
CA PHE A 4 -15.29 -18.02 0.22
C PHE A 4 -13.84 -17.86 -0.21
N GLU A 5 -12.93 -17.63 0.74
CA GLU A 5 -11.51 -17.57 0.44
C GLU A 5 -10.96 -18.95 0.03
N ASN A 6 -11.38 -19.98 0.76
CA ASN A 6 -10.94 -21.35 0.54
C ASN A 6 -12.12 -22.31 0.28
N PRO A 7 -12.76 -22.26 -0.90
CA PRO A 7 -13.97 -23.06 -1.20
C PRO A 7 -13.72 -24.57 -1.19
N ILE A 8 -12.48 -25.00 -1.28
CA ILE A 8 -12.10 -26.43 -1.26
C ILE A 8 -12.55 -27.13 0.02
N TYR A 9 -12.60 -26.43 1.16
CA TYR A 9 -13.07 -27.01 2.42
C TYR A 9 -14.56 -27.35 2.43
N LEU A 10 -15.36 -26.75 1.53
CA LEU A 10 -16.78 -27.09 1.42
C LEU A 10 -17.01 -28.53 0.96
N TYR A 11 -16.05 -29.15 0.28
CA TYR A 11 -16.14 -30.59 -0.05
C TYR A 11 -16.18 -31.46 1.19
N LEU A 12 -15.68 -31.02 2.34
CA LEU A 12 -15.79 -31.76 3.61
C LEU A 12 -17.24 -31.89 4.10
N LEU A 13 -18.20 -31.11 3.57
CA LEU A 13 -19.62 -31.28 3.87
C LEU A 13 -20.13 -32.68 3.47
N VAL A 14 -19.48 -33.37 2.52
CA VAL A 14 -19.79 -34.76 2.15
C VAL A 14 -19.57 -35.69 3.33
N LEU A 15 -18.75 -35.35 4.31
CA LEU A 15 -18.56 -36.16 5.53
C LEU A 15 -19.84 -36.28 6.35
N ILE A 16 -20.73 -35.30 6.35
CA ILE A 16 -21.96 -35.26 7.12
C ILE A 16 -22.92 -36.37 6.71
N PRO A 17 -23.31 -36.54 5.42
CA PRO A 17 -24.15 -37.63 4.99
C PRO A 17 -23.48 -39.00 5.22
N ILE A 18 -22.16 -39.11 5.08
CA ILE A 18 -21.43 -40.37 5.38
C ILE A 18 -21.58 -40.73 6.85
N LEU A 19 -21.36 -39.80 7.77
CA LEU A 19 -21.52 -40.00 9.20
C LEU A 19 -22.98 -40.36 9.57
N ALA A 20 -23.95 -39.69 8.91
CA ALA A 20 -25.37 -39.99 9.09
C ALA A 20 -25.71 -41.43 8.64
N LEU A 21 -25.18 -41.90 7.51
CA LEU A 21 -25.34 -43.27 7.03
C LEU A 21 -24.71 -44.29 7.98
N ILE A 22 -23.49 -44.03 8.46
CA ILE A 22 -22.82 -44.89 9.46
C ILE A 22 -23.66 -45.00 10.74
N ARG A 23 -24.17 -43.85 11.21
CA ARG A 23 -25.07 -43.82 12.38
C ARG A 23 -26.30 -44.66 12.17
N PHE A 24 -26.99 -44.49 11.02
CA PHE A 24 -28.17 -45.26 10.68
C PHE A 24 -27.89 -46.77 10.64
N TYR A 25 -26.76 -47.17 10.04
CA TYR A 25 -26.33 -48.56 10.01
C TYR A 25 -26.08 -49.13 11.42
N VAL A 26 -25.37 -48.38 12.27
CA VAL A 26 -25.06 -48.77 13.64
C VAL A 26 -26.35 -48.93 14.47
N ILE A 27 -27.29 -47.95 14.35
CA ILE A 27 -28.57 -48.02 15.06
C ILE A 27 -29.39 -49.24 14.59
N SER A 28 -29.46 -49.47 13.27
CA SER A 28 -30.18 -50.61 12.69
C SER A 28 -29.60 -51.93 13.18
N LYS A 29 -28.28 -52.05 13.21
CA LYS A 29 -27.57 -53.24 13.72
C LYS A 29 -27.79 -53.44 15.23
N ARG A 30 -27.77 -52.35 16.02
CA ARG A 30 -28.12 -52.37 17.45
C ARG A 30 -29.56 -52.82 17.69
N ARG A 31 -30.51 -52.29 16.94
CA ARG A 31 -31.95 -52.70 17.03
C ARG A 31 -32.14 -54.18 16.69
N LYS A 32 -31.44 -54.73 15.68
CA LYS A 32 -31.47 -56.16 15.33
C LYS A 32 -30.88 -57.02 16.43
N LYS A 33 -29.78 -56.61 17.08
CA LYS A 33 -29.17 -57.34 18.21
C LYS A 33 -30.07 -57.31 19.43
N LEU A 34 -30.67 -56.18 19.79
CA LEU A 34 -31.62 -56.06 20.91
C LEU A 34 -32.83 -56.94 20.74
N LYS A 35 -33.41 -57.09 19.53
CA LYS A 35 -34.50 -57.98 19.22
C LYS A 35 -34.16 -59.51 19.39
N LYS A 36 -32.84 -59.86 19.25
CA LYS A 36 -32.36 -61.20 19.47
C LYS A 36 -32.15 -61.53 20.97
N PHE A 37 -31.97 -60.44 21.79
CA PHE A 37 -31.65 -60.62 23.21
C PHE A 37 -32.90 -60.80 24.10
N GLY A 38 -34.06 -60.29 23.66
CA GLY A 38 -35.32 -60.43 24.41
C GLY A 38 -36.43 -59.57 23.86
N ASP A 39 -37.60 -59.71 24.52
CA ASP A 39 -38.76 -58.90 24.14
C ASP A 39 -38.47 -57.36 24.32
N PRO A 40 -38.71 -56.54 23.28
CA PRO A 40 -38.47 -55.10 23.33
C PRO A 40 -39.25 -54.34 24.40
N GLU A 41 -40.41 -54.84 24.82
CA GLU A 41 -41.24 -54.27 25.89
C GLU A 41 -40.64 -54.46 27.27
N LEU A 42 -40.17 -55.66 27.55
CA LEU A 42 -39.50 -56.05 28.81
C LEU A 42 -38.14 -55.30 28.93
N LEU A 43 -37.36 -55.18 27.85
CA LEU A 43 -36.11 -54.39 27.81
C LEU A 43 -36.35 -52.89 28.06
N LYS A 44 -37.44 -52.32 27.59
CA LYS A 44 -37.82 -50.96 27.84
C LYS A 44 -38.20 -50.69 29.31
N ALA A 45 -38.81 -51.66 29.98
CA ALA A 45 -39.13 -51.59 31.41
C ALA A 45 -37.86 -51.60 32.28
N LEU A 46 -36.83 -52.36 31.86
CA LEU A 46 -35.52 -52.44 32.53
C LEU A 46 -34.65 -51.24 32.37
N MET A 47 -34.95 -50.34 31.40
CA MET A 47 -34.17 -49.15 31.15
C MET A 47 -35.06 -47.88 31.16
N PRO A 48 -35.65 -47.48 32.33
CA PRO A 48 -36.61 -46.38 32.38
C PRO A 48 -36.00 -45.00 32.12
N ASP A 49 -34.71 -44.85 32.37
CA ASP A 49 -34.02 -43.57 32.30
C ASP A 49 -33.38 -43.27 30.92
N VAL A 50 -33.41 -44.27 30.01
CA VAL A 50 -32.84 -44.11 28.65
C VAL A 50 -33.83 -43.38 27.72
N SER A 51 -33.47 -42.21 27.25
CA SER A 51 -34.23 -41.46 26.28
C SER A 51 -33.92 -41.93 24.86
N ARG A 52 -34.95 -42.21 24.04
CA ARG A 52 -34.75 -42.52 22.60
C ARG A 52 -34.49 -41.27 21.75
N PHE A 53 -34.95 -40.12 22.20
CA PHE A 53 -34.90 -38.88 21.44
C PHE A 53 -33.63 -38.07 21.68
N ARG A 54 -33.12 -38.03 22.91
CA ARG A 54 -31.93 -37.22 23.26
C ARG A 54 -30.65 -37.58 22.50
N PRO A 55 -30.29 -38.86 22.30
CA PRO A 55 -29.13 -39.24 21.49
C PRO A 55 -29.26 -38.83 20.02
N GLU A 56 -30.49 -38.76 19.49
CA GLU A 56 -30.72 -38.25 18.11
C GLU A 56 -30.52 -36.74 18.04
N VAL A 57 -31.08 -35.97 18.99
CA VAL A 57 -30.90 -34.53 19.09
C VAL A 57 -29.40 -34.19 19.23
N LYS A 58 -28.73 -34.91 20.12
CA LYS A 58 -27.28 -34.72 20.36
C LYS A 58 -26.46 -34.94 19.09
N PHE A 59 -26.75 -36.01 18.38
CA PHE A 59 -26.10 -36.32 17.11
C PHE A 59 -26.31 -35.20 16.05
N TRP A 60 -27.56 -34.74 15.90
CA TRP A 60 -27.84 -33.69 14.92
C TRP A 60 -27.27 -32.33 15.30
N LEU A 61 -27.17 -32.01 16.60
CA LEU A 61 -26.45 -30.84 17.08
C LEU A 61 -24.97 -30.88 16.74
N LEU A 62 -24.34 -32.08 16.94
CA LEU A 62 -22.94 -32.29 16.54
C LEU A 62 -22.74 -32.14 15.02
N MET A 63 -23.66 -32.69 14.21
CA MET A 63 -23.60 -32.56 12.75
C MET A 63 -23.77 -31.10 12.29
N ALA A 64 -24.66 -30.35 12.94
CA ALA A 64 -24.84 -28.92 12.67
C ALA A 64 -23.59 -28.12 13.06
N ALA A 65 -23.00 -28.43 14.23
CA ALA A 65 -21.75 -27.79 14.65
C ALA A 65 -20.60 -28.12 13.68
N LEU A 66 -20.52 -29.37 13.21
CA LEU A 66 -19.51 -29.76 12.21
C LEU A 66 -19.73 -29.05 10.87
N ALA A 67 -20.98 -28.91 10.41
CA ALA A 67 -21.29 -28.16 9.19
C ALA A 67 -20.84 -26.71 9.28
N LEU A 68 -21.17 -26.03 10.38
CA LEU A 68 -20.77 -24.67 10.62
C LEU A 68 -19.26 -24.51 10.77
N LEU A 69 -18.58 -25.47 11.37
CA LEU A 69 -17.10 -25.49 11.46
C LEU A 69 -16.47 -25.59 10.07
N ILE A 70 -17.01 -26.44 9.19
CA ILE A 70 -16.55 -26.56 7.81
C ILE A 70 -16.74 -25.24 7.05
N VAL A 71 -17.91 -24.59 7.22
CA VAL A 71 -18.17 -23.27 6.62
C VAL A 71 -17.20 -22.21 7.19
N MET A 72 -16.91 -22.26 8.49
CA MET A 72 -15.94 -21.37 9.13
C MET A 72 -14.53 -21.55 8.55
N LEU A 73 -14.10 -22.80 8.31
CA LEU A 73 -12.81 -23.12 7.68
C LEU A 73 -12.72 -22.64 6.23
N ALA A 74 -13.86 -22.58 5.51
CA ALA A 74 -13.93 -22.03 4.17
C ALA A 74 -13.76 -20.50 4.13
N ARG A 75 -13.68 -19.81 5.29
CA ARG A 75 -13.48 -18.36 5.49
C ARG A 75 -14.47 -17.54 4.65
N PRO A 76 -15.75 -17.50 5.04
CA PRO A 76 -16.74 -16.66 4.36
C PRO A 76 -16.39 -15.20 4.51
N GLN A 77 -16.36 -14.48 3.38
CA GLN A 77 -15.99 -13.07 3.28
C GLN A 77 -17.16 -12.27 2.74
N MET A 78 -17.50 -11.15 3.38
CA MET A 78 -18.56 -10.23 2.95
C MET A 78 -18.04 -8.81 2.82
N GLY A 79 -18.31 -8.20 1.66
CA GLY A 79 -17.99 -6.79 1.43
C GLY A 79 -16.50 -6.52 1.21
N THR A 80 -16.17 -5.27 1.03
CA THR A 80 -14.81 -4.74 1.00
C THR A 80 -14.70 -3.70 2.10
N LYS A 81 -13.80 -3.90 3.06
CA LYS A 81 -13.43 -2.85 4.00
C LYS A 81 -12.47 -1.89 3.31
N ILE A 82 -12.83 -0.63 3.22
CA ILE A 82 -11.90 0.44 2.91
C ILE A 82 -11.20 0.78 4.24
N SER A 83 -10.02 0.27 4.45
CA SER A 83 -9.19 0.69 5.59
C SER A 83 -8.45 1.96 5.21
N ARG A 84 -8.68 3.02 5.95
CA ARG A 84 -7.85 4.24 5.88
C ARG A 84 -6.74 4.08 6.90
N GLU A 85 -5.59 3.70 6.42
CA GLU A 85 -4.40 3.67 7.27
C GLU A 85 -3.83 5.09 7.36
N LYS A 86 -3.73 5.61 8.57
CA LYS A 86 -3.08 6.90 8.83
C LYS A 86 -1.58 6.66 8.88
N ARG A 87 -0.86 7.26 7.95
CA ARG A 87 0.61 7.20 7.89
C ARG A 87 1.17 8.61 8.07
N ASN A 88 2.26 8.73 8.79
CA ASN A 88 3.01 9.97 8.92
C ASN A 88 4.04 10.05 7.79
N GLY A 89 4.03 11.10 7.01
CA GLY A 89 4.95 11.29 5.90
C GLY A 89 4.93 12.71 5.37
N ILE A 90 5.73 12.98 4.33
CA ILE A 90 5.76 14.23 3.58
C ILE A 90 5.27 14.00 2.15
N GLU A 91 4.91 15.08 1.46
CA GLU A 91 4.72 15.12 0.02
C GLU A 91 5.94 15.80 -0.60
N ALA A 92 6.63 15.11 -1.49
CA ALA A 92 7.78 15.61 -2.23
C ALA A 92 7.47 15.71 -3.73
N MET A 93 7.56 16.91 -4.30
CA MET A 93 7.49 17.11 -5.74
C MET A 93 8.92 17.36 -6.26
N ILE A 94 9.39 16.47 -7.12
CA ILE A 94 10.73 16.52 -7.68
C ILE A 94 10.65 17.16 -9.06
N ALA A 95 11.29 18.31 -9.24
CA ALA A 95 11.40 19.00 -10.51
C ALA A 95 12.79 18.75 -11.10
N VAL A 96 12.85 18.00 -12.20
CA VAL A 96 14.10 17.59 -12.85
C VAL A 96 14.32 18.39 -14.12
N HIS A 97 15.44 19.09 -14.19
CA HIS A 97 15.91 19.75 -15.39
C HIS A 97 16.35 18.72 -16.43
N ILE A 98 15.84 18.83 -17.66
CA ILE A 98 16.11 17.87 -18.74
C ILE A 98 16.56 18.51 -20.05
N SER A 99 17.11 19.72 -20.01
CA SER A 99 17.68 20.33 -21.23
C SER A 99 18.97 19.64 -21.67
N ASN A 100 19.48 20.00 -22.84
CA ASN A 100 20.72 19.43 -23.37
C ASN A 100 21.93 19.69 -22.47
N SER A 101 21.97 20.76 -21.65
CA SER A 101 23.04 21.03 -20.70
C SER A 101 23.22 19.91 -19.67
N MET A 102 22.12 19.21 -19.37
CA MET A 102 22.13 18.06 -18.44
C MET A 102 22.77 16.79 -19.01
N LYS A 103 23.14 16.78 -20.30
CA LYS A 103 23.97 15.73 -20.91
C LYS A 103 25.47 15.89 -20.60
N ALA A 104 25.89 17.04 -20.06
CA ALA A 104 27.29 17.27 -19.72
C ALA A 104 27.82 16.20 -18.74
N GLU A 105 29.09 15.81 -18.93
CA GLU A 105 29.72 14.66 -18.24
C GLU A 105 30.73 15.11 -17.16
N ASP A 106 30.64 16.33 -16.68
CA ASP A 106 31.43 16.83 -15.54
C ASP A 106 31.07 16.14 -14.22
N VAL A 107 29.90 15.50 -14.18
CA VAL A 107 29.48 14.56 -13.14
C VAL A 107 29.16 13.23 -13.81
N VAL A 108 29.76 12.14 -13.32
CA VAL A 108 29.69 10.81 -13.96
C VAL A 108 28.41 10.05 -13.58
N PRO A 109 27.67 9.44 -14.54
CA PRO A 109 27.92 9.31 -15.98
C PRO A 109 27.63 10.58 -16.78
N SER A 110 26.50 11.26 -16.48
CA SER A 110 26.10 12.60 -16.94
C SER A 110 25.37 13.30 -15.79
N ARG A 111 25.16 14.61 -15.91
CA ARG A 111 24.36 15.36 -14.92
C ARG A 111 22.98 14.76 -14.75
N LEU A 112 22.30 14.42 -15.87
CA LEU A 112 20.96 13.83 -15.85
C LEU A 112 20.96 12.44 -15.22
N ASP A 113 21.87 11.57 -15.63
CA ASP A 113 21.91 10.20 -15.09
C ASP A 113 22.27 10.20 -13.60
N LYS A 114 23.21 11.07 -13.19
CA LYS A 114 23.50 11.24 -11.77
C LYS A 114 22.29 11.73 -10.97
N SER A 115 21.52 12.64 -11.54
CA SER A 115 20.26 13.12 -10.95
C SER A 115 19.25 11.97 -10.80
N LYS A 116 19.07 11.15 -11.84
CA LYS A 116 18.21 9.95 -11.78
C LYS A 116 18.65 9.00 -10.68
N MET A 117 19.94 8.66 -10.62
CA MET A 117 20.48 7.77 -9.57
C MET A 117 20.25 8.32 -8.16
N LEU A 118 20.39 9.63 -7.96
CA LEU A 118 20.16 10.29 -6.68
C LEU A 118 18.68 10.20 -6.27
N ILE A 119 17.76 10.50 -7.21
CA ILE A 119 16.31 10.43 -6.99
C ILE A 119 15.89 9.00 -6.67
N GLU A 120 16.37 8.00 -7.41
CA GLU A 120 16.05 6.58 -7.16
C GLU A 120 16.42 6.18 -5.75
N ARG A 121 17.64 6.50 -5.31
CA ARG A 121 18.09 6.22 -3.95
C ARG A 121 17.30 6.97 -2.89
N MET A 122 16.89 8.21 -3.17
CA MET A 122 16.03 8.97 -2.28
C MET A 122 14.65 8.31 -2.14
N VAL A 123 14.04 7.89 -3.25
CA VAL A 123 12.75 7.18 -3.27
C VAL A 123 12.83 5.82 -2.57
N ASP A 124 13.97 5.14 -2.65
CA ASP A 124 14.20 3.88 -1.90
C ASP A 124 14.16 4.06 -0.37
N ASN A 125 14.52 5.23 0.11
CA ASN A 125 14.47 5.56 1.54
C ASN A 125 13.08 6.04 2.00
N PHE A 126 12.16 6.27 1.08
CA PHE A 126 10.79 6.66 1.41
C PHE A 126 10.00 5.44 1.93
N THR A 127 9.32 5.62 3.06
CA THR A 127 8.49 4.58 3.65
C THR A 127 7.00 4.93 3.65
N ASN A 128 6.70 6.18 3.99
CA ASN A 128 5.36 6.70 4.13
C ASN A 128 5.16 8.03 3.38
N ASP A 129 6.15 8.43 2.61
CA ASP A 129 6.14 9.70 1.87
C ASP A 129 5.45 9.51 0.51
N LYS A 130 4.95 10.59 -0.06
CA LYS A 130 4.46 10.59 -1.43
C LYS A 130 5.42 11.35 -2.32
N VAL A 131 5.55 10.90 -3.55
CA VAL A 131 6.43 11.50 -4.54
C VAL A 131 5.66 11.84 -5.81
N GLY A 132 5.97 12.98 -6.41
CA GLY A 132 5.55 13.36 -7.74
C GLY A 132 6.76 13.82 -8.56
N LEU A 133 6.65 13.81 -9.88
CA LEU A 133 7.72 14.15 -10.80
C LEU A 133 7.25 15.22 -11.78
N VAL A 134 7.97 16.33 -11.83
CA VAL A 134 7.89 17.37 -12.85
C VAL A 134 9.17 17.32 -13.65
N VAL A 135 9.09 17.40 -14.96
CA VAL A 135 10.25 17.59 -15.83
C VAL A 135 10.16 18.95 -16.48
N PHE A 136 11.30 19.61 -16.63
CA PHE A 136 11.35 20.94 -17.20
C PHE A 136 12.61 21.21 -18.02
N ALA A 137 12.44 22.08 -19.02
CA ALA A 137 13.47 22.73 -19.79
C ALA A 137 12.99 24.18 -20.11
N GLY A 138 12.76 24.56 -21.35
CA GLY A 138 12.06 25.80 -21.68
C GLY A 138 10.59 25.83 -21.27
N ASP A 139 9.95 24.65 -21.26
CA ASP A 139 8.60 24.41 -20.72
C ASP A 139 8.68 23.43 -19.55
N ALA A 140 7.60 23.32 -18.75
CA ALA A 140 7.51 22.35 -17.66
C ALA A 140 6.19 21.59 -17.67
N PHE A 141 6.19 20.30 -17.29
CA PHE A 141 4.97 19.52 -17.17
C PHE A 141 5.09 18.41 -16.11
N ILE A 142 3.94 17.94 -15.65
CA ILE A 142 3.85 16.85 -14.68
C ILE A 142 4.07 15.54 -15.41
N GLN A 143 5.18 14.87 -15.12
CA GLN A 143 5.48 13.52 -15.60
C GLN A 143 4.78 12.45 -14.75
N LEU A 144 4.68 12.68 -13.43
CA LEU A 144 3.98 11.82 -12.50
C LEU A 144 3.28 12.66 -11.43
N PRO A 145 1.96 12.56 -11.29
CA PRO A 145 1.25 13.15 -10.15
C PRO A 145 1.70 12.55 -8.82
N ILE A 146 1.46 13.26 -7.71
CA ILE A 146 1.82 12.78 -6.37
C ILE A 146 1.19 11.42 -6.07
N THR A 147 2.03 10.45 -5.78
CA THR A 147 1.66 9.06 -5.52
C THR A 147 2.53 8.44 -4.43
N SER A 148 2.06 7.33 -3.85
CA SER A 148 2.84 6.43 -3.00
C SER A 148 3.36 5.19 -3.77
N ASP A 149 3.14 5.14 -5.08
CA ASP A 149 3.65 4.08 -5.96
C ASP A 149 5.09 4.41 -6.40
N TYR A 150 6.05 3.94 -5.61
CA TYR A 150 7.47 4.17 -5.88
C TYR A 150 7.99 3.40 -7.10
N VAL A 151 7.33 2.30 -7.47
CA VAL A 151 7.70 1.53 -8.67
C VAL A 151 7.42 2.35 -9.93
N SER A 152 6.21 2.89 -10.01
CA SER A 152 5.85 3.82 -11.11
C SER A 152 6.75 5.07 -11.11
N ALA A 153 7.06 5.64 -9.94
CA ALA A 153 7.93 6.80 -9.84
C ALA A 153 9.31 6.55 -10.46
N LYS A 154 9.94 5.42 -10.15
CA LYS A 154 11.23 5.04 -10.73
C LYS A 154 11.12 4.77 -12.23
N MET A 155 10.06 4.10 -12.67
CA MET A 155 9.84 3.80 -14.09
C MET A 155 9.71 5.09 -14.92
N PHE A 156 8.93 6.07 -14.46
CA PHE A 156 8.79 7.36 -15.14
C PHE A 156 10.10 8.17 -15.13
N LEU A 157 10.85 8.11 -14.02
CA LEU A 157 12.15 8.75 -13.89
C LEU A 157 13.17 8.16 -14.89
N GLN A 158 13.26 6.86 -15.01
CA GLN A 158 14.19 6.20 -15.94
C GLN A 158 13.91 6.57 -17.40
N ASN A 159 12.64 6.72 -17.77
CA ASN A 159 12.20 7.13 -19.12
C ASN A 159 12.32 8.65 -19.35
N THR A 160 12.86 9.40 -18.41
CA THR A 160 13.07 10.84 -18.58
C THR A 160 14.28 11.10 -19.47
N ASP A 161 14.08 11.85 -20.54
CA ASP A 161 15.11 12.17 -21.53
C ASP A 161 14.89 13.62 -22.06
N PRO A 162 15.93 14.33 -22.45
CA PRO A 162 15.81 15.68 -23.02
C PRO A 162 14.88 15.80 -24.24
N SER A 163 14.65 14.72 -24.98
CA SER A 163 13.71 14.71 -26.11
C SER A 163 12.23 14.82 -25.73
N LEU A 164 11.89 14.67 -24.44
CA LEU A 164 10.52 14.84 -23.97
C LEU A 164 10.01 16.28 -24.06
N ILE A 165 10.92 17.27 -24.10
CA ILE A 165 10.57 18.69 -24.21
C ILE A 165 11.20 19.25 -25.48
N ALA A 166 10.35 19.74 -26.39
CA ALA A 166 10.82 20.30 -27.65
C ALA A 166 11.50 21.67 -27.45
N THR A 167 10.99 22.48 -26.52
CA THR A 167 11.52 23.80 -26.19
C THR A 167 12.71 23.67 -25.26
N GLN A 168 13.92 23.90 -25.81
CA GLN A 168 15.12 23.90 -25.00
C GLN A 168 15.23 25.26 -24.25
N GLY A 169 15.95 25.24 -23.14
CA GLY A 169 16.09 26.38 -22.22
C GLY A 169 15.88 25.94 -20.78
N THR A 170 15.64 26.90 -19.89
CA THR A 170 15.45 26.62 -18.46
C THR A 170 14.44 27.58 -17.85
N ASN A 171 13.25 27.09 -17.55
CA ASN A 171 12.17 27.80 -16.90
C ASN A 171 11.89 27.20 -15.52
N ILE A 172 12.72 27.59 -14.55
CA ILE A 172 12.61 27.07 -13.15
C ILE A 172 11.34 27.64 -12.49
N ALA A 173 10.95 28.87 -12.82
CA ALA A 173 9.76 29.50 -12.27
C ALA A 173 8.50 28.70 -12.58
N GLU A 174 8.34 28.25 -13.82
CA GLU A 174 7.20 27.41 -14.23
C GLU A 174 7.21 26.04 -13.53
N ALA A 175 8.39 25.40 -13.45
CA ALA A 175 8.55 24.13 -12.75
C ALA A 175 8.11 24.21 -11.28
N ILE A 176 8.48 25.27 -10.57
CA ILE A 176 8.05 25.53 -9.19
C ILE A 176 6.54 25.79 -9.13
N ASN A 177 5.98 26.59 -10.05
CA ASN A 177 4.56 26.91 -10.08
C ASN A 177 3.70 25.67 -10.34
N ILE A 178 4.08 24.82 -11.29
CA ILE A 178 3.41 23.55 -11.55
C ILE A 178 3.53 22.64 -10.32
N SER A 179 4.71 22.54 -9.71
CA SER A 179 4.92 21.77 -8.49
C SER A 179 4.02 22.23 -7.34
N MET A 180 3.91 23.54 -7.11
CA MET A 180 3.04 24.11 -6.07
C MET A 180 1.57 23.71 -6.24
N ASN A 181 1.10 23.68 -7.48
CA ASN A 181 -0.30 23.38 -7.80
C ASN A 181 -0.62 21.88 -7.80
N SER A 182 0.40 21.02 -7.72
CA SER A 182 0.28 19.56 -7.78
C SER A 182 0.16 18.89 -6.41
N PHE A 183 0.38 19.63 -5.32
CA PHE A 183 0.21 19.08 -3.96
C PHE A 183 -1.24 18.84 -3.61
N THR A 184 -1.46 17.83 -2.74
CA THR A 184 -2.82 17.55 -2.24
C THR A 184 -3.28 18.67 -1.30
N GLN A 185 -4.61 18.82 -1.14
CA GLN A 185 -5.18 19.86 -0.26
C GLN A 185 -5.16 19.44 1.23
N GLN A 186 -4.36 18.44 1.59
CA GLN A 186 -4.28 17.98 2.99
C GLN A 186 -3.55 19.00 3.86
N GLU A 187 -4.19 19.47 4.92
CA GLU A 187 -3.57 20.34 5.91
C GLU A 187 -2.58 19.58 6.79
N LYS A 188 -1.53 20.28 7.27
CA LYS A 188 -0.53 19.77 8.24
C LYS A 188 0.44 18.71 7.75
N ILE A 189 0.63 18.58 6.45
CA ILE A 189 1.64 17.69 5.86
C ILE A 189 2.85 18.54 5.44
N GLY A 190 4.06 18.03 5.70
CA GLY A 190 5.29 18.63 5.19
C GLY A 190 5.32 18.53 3.68
N ARG A 191 5.56 19.67 2.99
CA ARG A 191 5.62 19.75 1.53
C ARG A 191 6.99 20.21 1.10
N ALA A 192 7.65 19.44 0.25
CA ALA A 192 8.94 19.73 -0.32
C ALA A 192 8.86 19.83 -1.84
N ILE A 193 9.41 20.88 -2.42
CA ILE A 193 9.73 20.97 -3.84
C ILE A 193 11.24 20.79 -3.94
N ILE A 194 11.69 19.78 -4.68
CA ILE A 194 13.09 19.45 -4.86
C ILE A 194 13.45 19.77 -6.30
N VAL A 195 14.15 20.86 -6.53
CA VAL A 195 14.57 21.31 -7.85
C VAL A 195 15.98 20.78 -8.11
N ILE A 196 16.15 20.03 -9.19
CA ILE A 196 17.44 19.51 -9.64
C ILE A 196 17.80 20.19 -10.95
N THR A 197 18.86 20.99 -10.93
CA THR A 197 19.22 21.88 -12.05
C THR A 197 20.72 22.17 -12.05
N ASP A 198 21.23 22.66 -13.18
CA ASP A 198 22.55 23.29 -13.29
C ASP A 198 22.52 24.80 -12.96
N GLY A 199 21.34 25.32 -12.58
CA GLY A 199 21.19 26.71 -12.14
C GLY A 199 21.21 27.74 -13.26
N GLU A 200 21.19 27.35 -14.52
CA GLU A 200 20.93 28.26 -15.62
C GLU A 200 19.42 28.62 -15.57
N ASP A 201 19.10 29.93 -15.60
CA ASP A 201 17.72 30.44 -15.64
C ASP A 201 17.59 31.43 -16.76
N HIS A 202 16.92 31.04 -17.83
CA HIS A 202 16.82 31.84 -19.03
C HIS A 202 15.59 32.75 -19.06
N GLU A 203 14.52 32.35 -18.35
CA GLU A 203 13.24 33.05 -18.33
C GLU A 203 13.10 33.99 -17.12
N GLY A 204 13.86 33.74 -16.05
CA GLY A 204 13.81 34.50 -14.80
C GLY A 204 12.58 34.19 -13.95
N GLY A 205 12.45 34.86 -12.80
CA GLY A 205 11.30 34.71 -11.91
C GLY A 205 11.37 33.51 -10.97
N ALA A 206 12.45 32.72 -11.00
CA ALA A 206 12.60 31.52 -10.16
C ALA A 206 12.61 31.86 -8.66
N VAL A 207 13.29 32.96 -8.27
CA VAL A 207 13.37 33.41 -6.87
C VAL A 207 12.00 33.82 -6.35
N GLU A 208 11.21 34.53 -7.14
CA GLU A 208 9.86 34.97 -6.83
C GLU A 208 8.91 33.75 -6.68
N ALA A 209 9.03 32.76 -7.56
CA ALA A 209 8.27 31.53 -7.49
C ALA A 209 8.61 30.73 -6.21
N ALA A 210 9.88 30.64 -5.83
CA ALA A 210 10.30 30.00 -4.58
C ALA A 210 9.78 30.74 -3.34
N GLN A 211 9.78 32.07 -3.33
CA GLN A 211 9.17 32.86 -2.25
C GLN A 211 7.65 32.63 -2.15
N ALA A 212 6.98 32.52 -3.29
CA ALA A 212 5.54 32.19 -3.32
C ALA A 212 5.26 30.79 -2.76
N ALA A 213 6.11 29.82 -3.07
CA ALA A 213 6.03 28.47 -2.51
C ALA A 213 6.18 28.49 -0.98
N LEU A 214 7.18 29.20 -0.48
CA LEU A 214 7.41 29.35 0.96
C LEU A 214 6.22 29.99 1.69
N LYS A 215 5.62 31.05 1.12
CA LYS A 215 4.41 31.68 1.65
C LYS A 215 3.22 30.72 1.76
N LYS A 216 3.16 29.72 0.88
CA LYS A 216 2.14 28.66 0.92
C LYS A 216 2.53 27.46 1.82
N GLY A 217 3.62 27.58 2.60
CA GLY A 217 4.09 26.54 3.52
C GLY A 217 4.85 25.39 2.86
N MET A 218 5.34 25.57 1.64
CA MET A 218 6.15 24.60 0.90
C MET A 218 7.62 25.03 0.95
N ARG A 219 8.54 24.11 1.18
CA ARG A 219 9.98 24.40 1.14
C ARG A 219 10.59 23.97 -0.17
N VAL A 220 11.47 24.81 -0.72
CA VAL A 220 12.16 24.54 -1.98
C VAL A 220 13.61 24.18 -1.70
N PHE A 221 13.98 22.94 -1.95
CA PHE A 221 15.34 22.43 -1.89
C PHE A 221 15.94 22.45 -3.28
N VAL A 222 17.19 22.86 -3.41
CA VAL A 222 17.84 22.98 -4.72
C VAL A 222 19.10 22.13 -4.76
N LEU A 223 19.10 21.18 -5.68
CA LEU A 223 20.26 20.33 -5.97
C LEU A 223 20.94 20.86 -7.22
N GLY A 224 22.08 21.50 -7.02
CA GLY A 224 22.90 22.01 -8.12
C GLY A 224 23.81 20.91 -8.65
N VAL A 225 23.63 20.56 -9.93
CA VAL A 225 24.38 19.47 -10.56
C VAL A 225 25.36 20.03 -11.58
N GLY A 226 26.61 19.64 -11.46
CA GLY A 226 27.68 20.04 -12.37
C GLY A 226 28.82 20.79 -11.72
N SER A 227 29.79 21.16 -12.53
CA SER A 227 30.96 21.92 -12.13
C SER A 227 30.82 23.40 -12.48
N THR A 228 31.28 24.27 -11.59
CA THR A 228 31.37 25.73 -11.86
C THR A 228 32.42 26.08 -12.91
N LYS A 229 33.31 25.14 -13.28
CA LYS A 229 34.32 25.34 -14.32
C LYS A 229 33.76 25.22 -15.74
N GLY A 230 32.59 24.65 -15.87
CA GLY A 230 31.97 24.31 -17.15
C GLY A 230 32.47 23.02 -17.78
N SER A 231 31.63 22.45 -18.62
CA SER A 231 31.91 21.23 -19.41
C SER A 231 31.23 21.36 -20.78
N PRO A 232 31.84 20.82 -21.85
CA PRO A 232 31.19 20.78 -23.15
C PRO A 232 30.01 19.80 -23.13
N ILE A 233 29.01 20.09 -23.93
CA ILE A 233 27.78 19.27 -24.03
C ILE A 233 27.97 18.25 -25.16
N PRO A 234 27.88 16.91 -24.90
CA PRO A 234 27.95 15.89 -25.93
C PRO A 234 26.81 16.01 -26.95
N ASP A 235 27.11 15.82 -28.23
CA ASP A 235 26.12 15.80 -29.34
C ASP A 235 25.43 14.43 -29.51
N GLY A 236 25.95 13.39 -28.89
CA GLY A 236 25.47 12.00 -29.01
C GLY A 236 26.05 11.23 -30.19
N GLU A 237 26.86 11.85 -31.07
CA GLU A 237 27.53 11.24 -32.21
C GLU A 237 29.05 11.08 -31.98
N GLY A 238 29.51 11.32 -30.77
CA GLY A 238 30.93 11.24 -30.38
C GLY A 238 31.67 12.58 -30.48
N GLY A 239 30.95 13.69 -30.66
CA GLY A 239 31.43 15.07 -30.62
C GLY A 239 30.76 15.92 -29.54
N TYR A 240 30.92 17.22 -29.66
CA TYR A 240 30.31 18.22 -28.78
C TYR A 240 29.41 19.16 -29.57
N MET A 241 28.32 19.60 -28.94
CA MET A 241 27.42 20.61 -29.52
C MET A 241 28.19 21.89 -29.83
N LYS A 242 27.93 22.48 -31.01
CA LYS A 242 28.56 23.71 -31.44
C LYS A 242 27.54 24.81 -31.59
N ASP A 243 27.95 26.02 -31.25
CA ASP A 243 27.18 27.21 -31.46
C ASP A 243 27.17 27.62 -32.95
N ASN A 244 26.47 28.70 -33.27
CA ASN A 244 26.40 29.27 -34.63
C ASN A 244 27.77 29.74 -35.17
N SER A 245 28.77 29.87 -34.32
CA SER A 245 30.15 30.30 -34.64
C SER A 245 31.06 29.08 -34.82
N GLY A 246 30.56 27.85 -34.61
CA GLY A 246 31.33 26.61 -34.67
C GLY A 246 32.15 26.31 -33.40
N GLN A 247 31.98 27.07 -32.33
CA GLN A 247 32.63 26.86 -31.04
C GLN A 247 31.82 25.85 -30.22
N GLU A 248 32.49 25.05 -29.39
CA GLU A 248 31.85 24.10 -28.48
C GLU A 248 31.02 24.86 -27.43
N VAL A 249 29.77 24.38 -27.23
CA VAL A 249 28.89 24.95 -26.22
C VAL A 249 29.29 24.43 -24.84
N MET A 250 29.68 25.38 -23.98
CA MET A 250 30.06 25.07 -22.59
C MET A 250 28.90 25.38 -21.65
N SER A 251 28.54 24.43 -20.79
CA SER A 251 27.58 24.65 -19.69
C SER A 251 28.27 24.58 -18.36
N ALA A 252 27.99 25.51 -17.46
CA ALA A 252 28.60 25.60 -16.13
C ALA A 252 27.49 25.70 -15.06
N LEU A 253 27.71 25.10 -13.91
CA LEU A 253 26.80 25.23 -12.78
C LEU A 253 26.79 26.69 -12.28
N ASN A 254 25.60 27.32 -12.27
CA ASN A 254 25.37 28.61 -11.63
C ASN A 254 25.03 28.40 -10.14
N GLU A 255 26.05 28.16 -9.35
CA GLU A 255 25.91 27.84 -7.92
C GLU A 255 25.26 28.98 -7.14
N GLN A 256 25.56 30.25 -7.49
CA GLN A 256 25.00 31.40 -6.79
C GLN A 256 23.49 31.50 -6.96
N MET A 257 22.98 31.29 -8.16
CA MET A 257 21.55 31.25 -8.45
C MET A 257 20.86 30.13 -7.68
N CYS A 258 21.44 28.93 -7.63
CA CYS A 258 20.91 27.80 -6.86
C CYS A 258 20.82 28.13 -5.36
N LYS A 259 21.83 28.82 -4.78
CA LYS A 259 21.84 29.23 -3.37
C LYS A 259 20.76 30.29 -3.10
N ASP A 260 20.62 31.28 -3.98
CA ASP A 260 19.61 32.31 -3.83
C ASP A 260 18.19 31.73 -3.91
N LEU A 261 17.97 30.81 -4.84
CA LEU A 261 16.71 30.10 -5.00
C LEU A 261 16.35 29.27 -3.75
N ALA A 262 17.29 28.46 -3.23
CA ALA A 262 17.08 27.68 -2.04
C ALA A 262 16.79 28.56 -0.80
N LYS A 263 17.52 29.64 -0.63
CA LYS A 263 17.31 30.61 0.44
C LYS A 263 15.93 31.27 0.34
N ALA A 264 15.51 31.64 -0.85
CA ALA A 264 14.20 32.27 -1.11
C ALA A 264 13.05 31.29 -0.80
N GLY A 265 13.25 29.99 -1.09
CA GLY A 265 12.31 28.93 -0.84
C GLY A 265 12.35 28.33 0.58
N GLY A 266 13.18 28.89 1.49
CA GLY A 266 13.29 28.44 2.89
C GLY A 266 13.79 27.00 3.06
N GLY A 267 14.44 26.43 2.03
CA GLY A 267 15.10 25.14 2.05
C GLY A 267 16.62 25.23 2.07
N ALA A 268 17.29 24.21 1.57
CA ALA A 268 18.76 24.13 1.50
C ALA A 268 19.24 23.97 0.05
N TYR A 269 20.40 24.57 -0.25
CA TYR A 269 21.18 24.27 -1.44
C TYR A 269 22.10 23.06 -1.15
N ILE A 270 22.13 22.10 -2.07
CA ILE A 270 22.94 20.90 -1.98
C ILE A 270 23.71 20.75 -3.30
N HIS A 271 25.04 20.73 -3.24
CA HIS A 271 25.84 20.47 -4.41
C HIS A 271 25.92 18.96 -4.71
N VAL A 272 25.60 18.58 -5.94
CA VAL A 272 25.66 17.20 -6.40
C VAL A 272 26.99 16.96 -7.12
N ASP A 273 27.86 16.23 -6.48
CA ASP A 273 29.13 15.78 -7.01
C ASP A 273 29.13 14.25 -7.26
N ASN A 274 30.30 13.67 -7.48
CA ASN A 274 30.47 12.24 -7.69
C ASN A 274 30.31 11.40 -6.40
N THR A 275 30.19 12.04 -5.23
CA THR A 275 29.99 11.36 -3.94
C THR A 275 28.51 11.08 -3.64
N ASN A 276 28.25 10.46 -2.50
CA ASN A 276 26.88 10.24 -2.01
C ASN A 276 26.45 11.30 -0.96
N ALA A 277 27.29 12.30 -0.69
CA ALA A 277 27.05 13.30 0.35
C ALA A 277 25.75 14.10 0.11
N ALA A 278 25.44 14.39 -1.15
CA ALA A 278 24.22 15.11 -1.52
C ALA A 278 22.94 14.36 -1.07
N GLN A 279 22.91 13.05 -1.18
CA GLN A 279 21.79 12.23 -0.75
C GLN A 279 21.61 12.26 0.77
N GLU A 280 22.69 12.14 1.54
CA GLU A 280 22.64 12.17 3.00
C GLU A 280 22.16 13.54 3.49
N GLN A 281 22.71 14.61 2.94
CA GLN A 281 22.27 15.98 3.27
C GLN A 281 20.80 16.22 2.95
N LEU A 282 20.32 15.76 1.78
CA LEU A 282 18.91 15.89 1.40
C LEU A 282 18.00 15.12 2.36
N ASN A 283 18.33 13.89 2.71
CA ASN A 283 17.56 13.09 3.65
C ASN A 283 17.47 13.76 5.03
N ASP A 284 18.59 14.34 5.51
CA ASP A 284 18.61 15.06 6.78
C ASP A 284 17.69 16.29 6.75
N GLU A 285 17.71 17.06 5.66
CA GLU A 285 16.85 18.22 5.50
C GLU A 285 15.36 17.86 5.39
N LEU A 286 15.02 16.79 4.64
CA LEU A 286 13.65 16.29 4.52
C LEU A 286 13.12 15.74 5.86
N THR A 287 13.98 15.13 6.67
CA THR A 287 13.61 14.64 8.00
C THR A 287 13.21 15.77 8.96
N LYS A 288 13.75 16.98 8.78
CA LYS A 288 13.39 18.18 9.58
C LYS A 288 12.02 18.74 9.21
N LEU A 289 11.42 18.33 8.07
CA LEU A 289 10.08 18.75 7.72
C LEU A 289 9.05 18.15 8.66
N GLN A 290 8.00 18.92 8.93
CA GLN A 290 6.89 18.46 9.73
C GLN A 290 6.16 17.33 9.01
N LYS A 291 6.20 16.13 9.58
CA LYS A 291 5.47 14.97 9.07
C LYS A 291 4.03 15.01 9.57
N GLY A 292 3.11 15.02 8.63
CA GLY A 292 1.67 14.98 8.90
C GLY A 292 1.07 13.60 8.72
N GLU A 293 -0.20 13.45 9.09
CA GLU A 293 -0.95 12.21 8.86
C GLU A 293 -1.38 12.12 7.38
N LEU A 294 -0.82 11.20 6.64
CA LEU A 294 -1.22 10.87 5.28
C LEU A 294 -2.34 9.81 5.30
N SER A 295 -3.49 10.14 4.72
CA SER A 295 -4.54 9.15 4.50
C SER A 295 -4.25 8.39 3.20
N SER A 296 -3.78 7.16 3.31
CA SER A 296 -3.74 6.25 2.17
C SER A 296 -5.01 5.39 2.15
N VAL A 297 -5.68 5.35 1.01
CA VAL A 297 -6.78 4.40 0.81
C VAL A 297 -6.13 3.08 0.41
N VAL A 298 -5.91 2.22 1.40
CA VAL A 298 -5.53 0.84 1.12
C VAL A 298 -6.84 0.10 0.90
N TYR A 299 -7.04 -0.46 -0.30
CA TYR A 299 -8.08 -1.45 -0.50
C TYR A 299 -7.67 -2.68 0.30
N SER A 300 -8.04 -2.70 1.58
CA SER A 300 -7.81 -3.84 2.40
C SER A 300 -8.86 -4.90 2.12
N GLU A 301 -8.42 -6.08 2.29
CA GLU A 301 -9.02 -7.39 2.17
C GLU A 301 -10.49 -7.43 2.58
N TYR A 302 -11.21 -8.39 2.01
CA TYR A 302 -12.61 -8.66 2.33
C TYR A 302 -12.83 -8.87 3.83
N ASP A 303 -13.95 -8.37 4.35
CA ASP A 303 -14.30 -8.52 5.75
C ASP A 303 -14.61 -9.99 6.07
N GLU A 304 -13.79 -10.60 6.92
CA GLU A 304 -13.90 -12.00 7.30
C GLU A 304 -15.00 -12.18 8.36
N GLN A 305 -15.94 -13.07 8.08
CA GLN A 305 -17.07 -13.36 8.97
C GLN A 305 -16.91 -14.65 9.79
N PHE A 306 -15.72 -15.26 9.81
CA PHE A 306 -15.49 -16.53 10.51
C PHE A 306 -15.80 -16.45 12.01
N GLN A 307 -15.66 -15.29 12.64
CA GLN A 307 -15.94 -15.09 14.06
C GLN A 307 -17.40 -15.33 14.41
N ALA A 308 -18.34 -14.88 13.57
CA ALA A 308 -19.77 -15.10 13.78
C ALA A 308 -20.11 -16.60 13.73
N PHE A 309 -19.54 -17.31 12.75
CA PHE A 309 -19.70 -18.77 12.65
C PHE A 309 -19.05 -19.49 13.82
N GLY A 310 -17.89 -19.05 14.31
CA GLY A 310 -17.21 -19.59 15.48
C GLY A 310 -18.05 -19.49 16.76
N ILE A 311 -18.70 -18.36 16.98
CA ILE A 311 -19.62 -18.17 18.13
C ILE A 311 -20.82 -19.12 18.03
N LEU A 312 -21.40 -19.29 16.83
CA LEU A 312 -22.51 -20.23 16.63
C LEU A 312 -22.10 -21.68 16.89
N VAL A 313 -20.92 -22.09 16.43
CA VAL A 313 -20.36 -23.42 16.72
C VAL A 313 -20.21 -23.61 18.23
N LEU A 314 -19.64 -22.65 18.93
CA LEU A 314 -19.46 -22.71 20.38
C LEU A 314 -20.80 -22.86 21.12
N LEU A 315 -21.81 -22.07 20.74
CA LEU A 315 -23.15 -22.15 21.30
C LEU A 315 -23.80 -23.55 21.08
N LEU A 316 -23.68 -24.10 19.88
CA LEU A 316 -24.21 -25.43 19.59
C LEU A 316 -23.52 -26.52 20.42
N LEU A 317 -22.20 -26.41 20.61
CA LEU A 317 -21.44 -27.34 21.44
C LEU A 317 -21.82 -27.24 22.92
N ILE A 318 -22.04 -26.03 23.44
CA ILE A 318 -22.54 -25.83 24.80
C ILE A 318 -23.91 -26.44 24.98
N ILE A 319 -24.82 -26.22 24.04
CA ILE A 319 -26.16 -26.83 24.07
C ILE A 319 -26.05 -28.37 24.01
N GLU A 320 -25.17 -28.91 23.16
CA GLU A 320 -24.92 -30.35 23.02
C GLU A 320 -24.47 -30.97 24.35
N VAL A 321 -23.52 -30.33 25.04
CA VAL A 321 -23.04 -30.79 26.37
C VAL A 321 -24.16 -30.75 27.44
N CYS A 322 -25.04 -29.74 27.37
CA CYS A 322 -26.19 -29.61 28.28
C CYS A 322 -27.27 -30.68 28.04
N VAL A 323 -27.34 -31.28 26.85
CA VAL A 323 -28.27 -32.37 26.54
C VAL A 323 -27.70 -33.69 27.05
N LEU A 324 -28.02 -34.06 28.26
CA LEU A 324 -27.60 -35.35 28.85
C LEU A 324 -28.39 -36.52 28.22
N GLU A 325 -27.73 -37.68 28.03
CA GLU A 325 -28.36 -38.88 27.45
C GLU A 325 -29.38 -39.51 28.39
N SER A 326 -29.17 -39.42 29.71
CA SER A 326 -30.08 -39.86 30.77
C SER A 326 -30.91 -38.67 31.32
N ARG A 327 -32.00 -38.96 32.03
CA ARG A 327 -32.80 -37.94 32.72
C ARG A 327 -31.93 -37.23 33.75
N ASN A 328 -31.79 -35.93 33.60
CA ASN A 328 -30.98 -35.09 34.50
C ASN A 328 -31.65 -35.08 35.89
N PRO A 329 -30.99 -35.49 36.97
CA PRO A 329 -31.58 -35.47 38.33
C PRO A 329 -31.90 -34.05 38.80
N LEU A 330 -31.15 -33.04 38.34
CA LEU A 330 -31.35 -31.62 38.68
C LEU A 330 -32.59 -30.99 38.00
N LEU A 331 -33.01 -31.51 36.85
CA LEU A 331 -34.16 -30.99 36.08
C LEU A 331 -35.39 -31.89 36.13
N LYS A 332 -35.47 -32.77 37.14
CA LYS A 332 -36.58 -33.73 37.31
C LYS A 332 -37.98 -33.06 37.38
N ASN A 333 -38.01 -31.82 37.83
CA ASN A 333 -39.25 -31.07 38.02
C ASN A 333 -39.60 -30.14 36.82
N VAL A 334 -38.74 -30.00 35.85
CA VAL A 334 -38.98 -29.13 34.67
C VAL A 334 -39.51 -29.99 33.51
N LYS A 335 -40.82 -29.99 33.31
CA LYS A 335 -41.48 -30.65 32.17
C LYS A 335 -41.41 -29.78 30.94
N LEU A 336 -40.26 -29.74 30.26
CA LEU A 336 -40.07 -28.97 29.02
C LEU A 336 -40.81 -29.48 27.80
N PHE A 337 -41.30 -30.75 27.86
CA PHE A 337 -42.07 -31.36 26.79
C PHE A 337 -43.24 -32.13 27.39
N LYS A 338 -44.41 -31.48 27.58
CA LYS A 338 -45.67 -32.19 27.77
C LYS A 338 -46.10 -32.74 26.42
N ARG A 339 -46.18 -34.04 26.29
CA ARG A 339 -46.89 -34.70 25.19
C ARG A 339 -48.38 -34.61 25.49
N LYS A 340 -49.14 -33.98 24.55
CA LYS A 340 -50.58 -34.25 24.39
C LYS A 340 -50.77 -35.63 23.83
#